data_409063bc9c8fb3503091187d6e38b3b2
#
_entry.id   409063bc9c8fb3503091187d6e38b3b2
#
_cell.length_a   1.000
_cell.length_b   1.000
_cell.length_c   1.000
_cell.angle_alpha   90.00
_cell.angle_beta   90.00
_cell.angle_gamma   90.00
#
_symmetry.space_group_name_H-M   'P 1'
#
loop_
_entity.id
_entity.type
_entity.pdbx_description
1 polymer ?
#
loop_
_entity_poly.entity_id
_entity_poly.type
_entity_poly.pdbx_seq_one_letter_code
_entity_poly.pdbx_strand_id
1 'polypeptide(L)'
;ISMLKNISIILQCVQNSYYIISQSTKNQVLNEYKSIIGTVRFAAPMNVTIEKKHIIERKYEDYSNITSIRKGYSVTEKADGERNLLIVLKTGEMYLMNRNNDIKDLGALCNDLAGSIIDCEYVLKDKEGGNINLLLLFDIYFFNGLDVRKRILNRSEEELKAVGPGN
;
A
#
# COMPACT_ATOMS: atom_id res chain seq x y z
N ILE A 1 26.83 -25.79 11.85
CA ILE A 1 25.40 -25.71 11.45
C ILE A 1 24.57 -25.04 12.56
N SER A 2 24.85 -25.31 13.84
CA SER A 2 24.11 -24.78 14.98
C SER A 2 24.17 -23.25 15.11
N MET A 3 25.36 -22.64 14.98
CA MET A 3 25.56 -21.19 15.18
C MET A 3 24.83 -20.33 14.16
N LEU A 4 24.92 -20.63 12.87
CA LEU A 4 24.23 -19.89 11.80
C LEU A 4 22.73 -19.99 11.92
N LYS A 5 22.21 -21.17 12.32
CA LYS A 5 20.78 -21.36 12.56
C LYS A 5 20.29 -20.48 13.72
N ASN A 6 21.04 -20.41 14.80
CA ASN A 6 20.69 -19.58 15.94
C ASN A 6 20.73 -18.08 15.61
N ILE A 7 21.73 -17.63 14.85
CA ILE A 7 21.83 -16.25 14.36
C ILE A 7 20.60 -15.94 13.48
N SER A 8 20.23 -16.84 12.56
CA SER A 8 19.04 -16.66 11.71
C SER A 8 17.78 -16.51 12.55
N ILE A 9 17.56 -17.36 13.55
CA ILE A 9 16.40 -17.28 14.46
C ILE A 9 16.38 -15.94 15.20
N ILE A 10 17.53 -15.51 15.75
CA ILE A 10 17.63 -14.23 16.46
C ILE A 10 17.28 -13.07 15.54
N LEU A 11 17.79 -13.06 14.30
CA LEU A 11 17.49 -12.02 13.33
C LEU A 11 16.02 -12.02 12.91
N GLN A 12 15.41 -13.20 12.73
CA GLN A 12 13.97 -13.31 12.47
C GLN A 12 13.13 -12.70 13.61
N CYS A 13 13.50 -13.00 14.86
CA CYS A 13 12.84 -12.42 16.03
C CYS A 13 13.01 -10.90 16.10
N VAL A 14 14.22 -10.40 15.89
CA VAL A 14 14.54 -8.95 15.94
C VAL A 14 13.80 -8.19 14.83
N GLN A 15 13.74 -8.76 13.62
CA GLN A 15 13.07 -8.13 12.49
C GLN A 15 11.57 -8.42 12.46
N ASN A 16 11.07 -9.23 13.36
CA ASN A 16 9.68 -9.72 13.37
C ASN A 16 9.23 -10.16 11.95
N SER A 17 10.07 -10.96 11.28
CA SER A 17 9.89 -11.40 9.91
C SER A 17 10.48 -12.79 9.71
N TYR A 18 9.78 -13.61 8.92
CA TYR A 18 10.30 -14.92 8.53
C TYR A 18 11.49 -14.79 7.56
N TYR A 19 11.44 -13.84 6.65
CA TYR A 19 12.50 -13.51 5.71
C TYR A 19 13.38 -12.40 6.26
N ILE A 20 14.68 -12.73 6.45
CA ILE A 20 15.67 -11.79 6.98
C ILE A 20 16.09 -10.86 5.85
N ILE A 21 15.99 -9.56 6.09
CA ILE A 21 16.42 -8.53 5.14
C ILE A 21 17.72 -7.89 5.60
N SER A 22 18.69 -7.75 4.70
CA SER A 22 19.92 -7.03 4.96
C SER A 22 19.73 -5.51 4.97
N GLN A 23 20.62 -4.76 5.62
CA GLN A 23 20.59 -3.30 5.57
C GLN A 23 20.80 -2.77 4.13
N SER A 24 21.63 -3.45 3.34
CA SER A 24 21.84 -3.10 1.93
C SER A 24 20.55 -3.24 1.11
N THR A 25 19.82 -4.33 1.32
CA THR A 25 18.52 -4.55 0.66
C THR A 25 17.48 -3.51 1.09
N LYS A 26 17.41 -3.19 2.40
CA LYS A 26 16.53 -2.09 2.87
C LYS A 26 16.84 -0.77 2.18
N ASN A 27 18.12 -0.43 2.08
CA ASN A 27 18.55 0.79 1.41
C ASN A 27 18.21 0.77 -0.09
N GLN A 28 18.35 -0.38 -0.75
CA GLN A 28 17.96 -0.54 -2.15
C GLN A 28 16.47 -0.29 -2.34
N VAL A 29 15.60 -0.93 -1.54
CA VAL A 29 14.14 -0.73 -1.59
C VAL A 29 13.77 0.73 -1.36
N LEU A 30 14.35 1.38 -0.34
CA LEU A 30 14.10 2.79 -0.05
C LEU A 30 14.57 3.72 -1.18
N ASN A 31 15.70 3.42 -1.82
CA ASN A 31 16.20 4.20 -2.93
C ASN A 31 15.29 4.07 -4.17
N GLU A 32 14.82 2.86 -4.47
CA GLU A 32 13.91 2.63 -5.58
C GLU A 32 12.54 3.29 -5.29
N TYR A 33 12.00 3.13 -4.09
CA TYR A 33 10.80 3.82 -3.64
C TYR A 33 10.94 5.35 -3.79
N LYS A 34 12.06 5.92 -3.29
CA LYS A 34 12.34 7.35 -3.40
C LYS A 34 12.45 7.81 -4.85
N SER A 35 13.00 6.99 -5.75
CA SER A 35 13.12 7.34 -7.17
C SER A 35 11.75 7.47 -7.85
N ILE A 36 10.76 6.71 -7.38
CA ILE A 36 9.39 6.71 -7.91
C ILE A 36 8.56 7.83 -7.27
N ILE A 37 8.57 7.94 -5.95
CA ILE A 37 7.71 8.86 -5.18
C ILE A 37 8.32 10.27 -5.04
N GLY A 38 9.64 10.40 -5.13
CA GLY A 38 10.37 11.65 -4.88
C GLY A 38 10.71 11.92 -3.40
N THR A 39 10.27 11.07 -2.47
CA THR A 39 10.52 11.19 -1.02
C THR A 39 10.71 9.82 -0.38
N VAL A 40 11.36 9.77 0.77
CA VAL A 40 11.45 8.57 1.61
C VAL A 40 10.29 8.46 2.62
N ARG A 41 9.44 9.49 2.73
CA ARG A 41 8.32 9.45 3.65
C ARG A 41 7.23 8.52 3.11
N PHE A 42 6.50 7.90 4.03
CA PHE A 42 5.33 7.11 3.70
C PHE A 42 4.31 7.96 2.92
N ALA A 43 4.08 7.63 1.65
CA ALA A 43 3.35 8.50 0.71
C ALA A 43 1.83 8.31 0.73
N ALA A 44 1.31 7.45 1.60
CA ALA A 44 -0.12 7.25 1.72
C ALA A 44 -0.83 8.47 2.32
N PRO A 45 -2.01 8.87 1.82
CA PRO A 45 -2.78 9.96 2.39
C PRO A 45 -3.20 9.63 3.83
N MET A 46 -3.24 10.68 4.67
CA MET A 46 -3.74 10.53 6.03
C MET A 46 -5.26 10.40 6.01
N ASN A 47 -5.78 9.47 6.82
CA ASN A 47 -7.21 9.29 6.98
C ASN A 47 -7.81 10.51 7.68
N VAL A 48 -8.93 10.98 7.15
CA VAL A 48 -9.74 12.05 7.76
C VAL A 48 -11.02 11.42 8.30
N THR A 49 -11.34 11.70 9.56
CA THR A 49 -12.59 11.23 10.15
C THR A 49 -13.78 11.93 9.47
N ILE A 50 -14.78 11.13 9.07
CA ILE A 50 -16.00 11.66 8.47
C ILE A 50 -16.83 12.36 9.57
N GLU A 51 -17.15 13.63 9.35
CA GLU A 51 -18.01 14.45 10.19
C GLU A 51 -19.31 14.80 9.44
N LYS A 52 -20.32 15.28 10.17
CA LYS A 52 -21.60 15.71 9.56
C LYS A 52 -21.41 16.69 8.41
N LYS A 53 -20.47 17.64 8.52
CA LYS A 53 -20.14 18.62 7.47
C LYS A 53 -19.73 18.00 6.13
N HIS A 54 -19.19 16.76 6.13
CA HIS A 54 -18.80 16.05 4.93
C HIS A 54 -19.98 15.33 4.24
N ILE A 55 -21.10 15.16 4.97
CA ILE A 55 -22.29 14.41 4.52
C ILE A 55 -23.42 15.34 4.07
N ILE A 56 -23.45 16.60 4.55
CA ILE A 56 -24.54 17.54 4.32
C ILE A 56 -24.56 17.98 2.84
N GLU A 57 -25.75 18.15 2.27
CA GLU A 57 -25.92 18.85 1.00
C GLU A 57 -25.53 20.32 1.14
N ARG A 58 -24.66 20.78 0.24
CA ARG A 58 -24.25 22.18 0.19
C ARG A 58 -25.41 23.05 -0.29
N LYS A 59 -26.20 23.57 0.65
CA LYS A 59 -27.21 24.59 0.38
C LYS A 59 -26.76 25.99 0.76
N TYR A 60 -25.59 26.13 1.44
CA TYR A 60 -25.07 27.37 1.98
C TYR A 60 -23.63 27.62 1.56
N GLU A 61 -23.33 28.87 1.21
CA GLU A 61 -22.01 29.34 0.74
C GLU A 61 -20.89 29.15 1.77
N ASP A 62 -21.23 29.13 3.08
CA ASP A 62 -20.26 28.97 4.18
C ASP A 62 -19.47 27.66 4.20
N TYR A 63 -19.87 26.66 3.42
CA TYR A 63 -19.23 25.34 3.35
C TYR A 63 -18.51 25.08 2.02
N SER A 64 -18.22 26.11 1.22
CA SER A 64 -17.62 25.97 -0.11
C SER A 64 -16.27 25.22 -0.09
N ASN A 65 -15.52 25.33 1.00
CA ASN A 65 -14.18 24.74 1.17
C ASN A 65 -14.17 23.32 1.77
N ILE A 66 -15.35 22.76 2.12
CA ILE A 66 -15.43 21.42 2.71
C ILE A 66 -15.73 20.40 1.62
N THR A 67 -14.91 19.38 1.50
CA THR A 67 -15.13 18.29 0.55
C THR A 67 -16.31 17.44 0.99
N SER A 68 -17.34 17.33 0.14
CA SER A 68 -18.48 16.44 0.38
C SER A 68 -18.18 15.04 -0.16
N ILE A 69 -18.50 14.01 0.63
CA ILE A 69 -18.36 12.60 0.24
C ILE A 69 -19.54 12.08 -0.58
N ARG A 70 -20.56 12.92 -0.87
CA ARG A 70 -21.79 12.48 -1.60
C ARG A 70 -21.58 12.24 -3.08
N LYS A 71 -20.50 12.74 -3.66
CA LYS A 71 -20.18 12.56 -5.10
C LYS A 71 -18.68 12.27 -5.25
N GLY A 72 -18.37 11.31 -6.15
CA GLY A 72 -16.99 10.99 -6.50
C GLY A 72 -16.22 10.19 -5.44
N TYR A 73 -16.91 9.55 -4.52
CA TYR A 73 -16.33 8.69 -3.49
C TYR A 73 -16.77 7.24 -3.66
N SER A 74 -15.87 6.34 -3.41
CA SER A 74 -16.13 4.90 -3.32
C SER A 74 -16.20 4.49 -1.85
N VAL A 75 -16.99 3.44 -1.58
CA VAL A 75 -17.11 2.83 -0.25
C VAL A 75 -16.55 1.42 -0.33
N THR A 76 -15.73 1.07 0.64
CA THR A 76 -15.17 -0.28 0.79
C THR A 76 -15.27 -0.72 2.25
N GLU A 77 -15.19 -2.01 2.48
CA GLU A 77 -15.11 -2.55 3.83
C GLU A 77 -13.80 -2.11 4.49
N LYS A 78 -13.88 -1.75 5.79
CA LYS A 78 -12.69 -1.46 6.58
C LYS A 78 -12.08 -2.76 7.10
N ALA A 79 -10.92 -3.10 6.58
CA ALA A 79 -10.11 -4.15 7.16
C ALA A 79 -9.48 -3.68 8.49
N ASP A 80 -9.24 -4.63 9.37
CA ASP A 80 -8.57 -4.39 10.65
C ASP A 80 -7.21 -5.10 10.65
N GLY A 81 -6.17 -4.35 10.37
CA GLY A 81 -4.81 -4.84 10.23
C GLY A 81 -3.78 -3.73 10.39
N GLU A 82 -2.61 -3.91 9.82
CA GLU A 82 -1.55 -2.92 9.75
C GLU A 82 -1.48 -2.34 8.34
N ARG A 83 -1.68 -1.02 8.19
CA ARG A 83 -1.55 -0.35 6.90
C ARG A 83 -0.10 -0.29 6.46
N ASN A 84 0.15 -0.81 5.28
CA ASN A 84 1.45 -0.87 4.64
C ASN A 84 1.38 -0.38 3.20
N LEU A 85 2.54 -0.02 2.63
CA LEU A 85 2.72 0.07 1.19
C LEU A 85 3.38 -1.22 0.70
N LEU A 86 2.75 -1.88 -0.24
CA LEU A 86 3.37 -2.94 -1.01
C LEU A 86 4.22 -2.30 -2.10
N ILE A 87 5.53 -2.51 -2.00
CA ILE A 87 6.51 -2.03 -2.98
C ILE A 87 6.95 -3.24 -3.79
N VAL A 88 6.70 -3.21 -5.09
CA VAL A 88 7.19 -4.22 -6.03
C VAL A 88 8.32 -3.59 -6.82
N LEU A 89 9.54 -4.08 -6.62
CA LEU A 89 10.72 -3.57 -7.32
C LEU A 89 10.63 -3.86 -8.83
N LYS A 90 11.44 -3.19 -9.62
CA LYS A 90 11.54 -3.47 -11.08
C LYS A 90 11.95 -4.90 -11.39
N THR A 91 12.60 -5.57 -10.45
CA THR A 91 12.97 -7.00 -10.51
C THR A 91 11.82 -7.95 -10.14
N GLY A 92 10.66 -7.40 -9.70
CA GLY A 92 9.49 -8.16 -9.29
C GLY A 92 9.46 -8.56 -7.81
N GLU A 93 10.53 -8.35 -7.04
CA GLU A 93 10.59 -8.66 -5.61
C GLU A 93 9.62 -7.77 -4.83
N MET A 94 8.94 -8.37 -3.84
CA MET A 94 7.84 -7.76 -3.12
C MET A 94 8.22 -7.47 -1.67
N TYR A 95 8.04 -6.21 -1.26
CA TYR A 95 8.34 -5.74 0.09
C TYR A 95 7.16 -4.97 0.68
N LEU A 96 6.95 -5.09 2.00
CA LEU A 96 6.03 -4.23 2.73
C LEU A 96 6.81 -3.13 3.44
N MET A 97 6.30 -1.91 3.36
CA MET A 97 6.82 -0.77 4.10
C MET A 97 5.71 -0.17 4.98
N ASN A 98 5.94 -0.10 6.28
CA ASN A 98 5.04 0.53 7.22
C ASN A 98 5.29 2.05 7.34
N ARG A 99 4.49 2.74 8.17
CA ARG A 99 4.59 4.20 8.38
C ARG A 99 5.91 4.66 8.99
N ASN A 100 6.64 3.76 9.65
CA ASN A 100 7.95 4.04 10.24
C ASN A 100 9.09 3.80 9.25
N ASN A 101 8.78 3.45 7.99
CA ASN A 101 9.72 2.99 6.97
C ASN A 101 10.43 1.67 7.34
N ASP A 102 9.81 0.86 8.20
CA ASP A 102 10.28 -0.50 8.41
C ASP A 102 9.90 -1.34 7.20
N ILE A 103 10.88 -2.07 6.67
CA ILE A 103 10.70 -2.88 5.47
C ILE A 103 10.73 -4.35 5.85
N LYS A 104 9.74 -5.08 5.36
CA LYS A 104 9.65 -6.54 5.46
C LYS A 104 9.71 -7.16 4.07
N ASP A 105 10.53 -8.18 3.91
CA ASP A 105 10.56 -9.00 2.70
C ASP A 105 9.39 -10.01 2.76
N LEU A 106 8.62 -10.13 1.69
CA LEU A 106 7.54 -11.11 1.57
C LEU A 106 8.04 -12.46 1.04
N GLY A 107 9.28 -12.53 0.55
CA GLY A 107 9.84 -13.72 -0.10
C GLY A 107 9.08 -14.10 -1.37
N ALA A 108 8.43 -13.15 -2.03
CA ALA A 108 7.59 -13.34 -3.19
C ALA A 108 8.05 -12.51 -4.37
N LEU A 109 7.75 -13.00 -5.58
CA LEU A 109 8.02 -12.34 -6.86
C LEU A 109 6.73 -12.17 -7.66
N CYS A 110 6.52 -10.98 -8.22
CA CYS A 110 5.42 -10.70 -9.13
C CYS A 110 5.89 -9.77 -10.25
N ASN A 111 6.23 -10.32 -11.40
CA ASN A 111 6.73 -9.56 -12.54
C ASN A 111 5.63 -8.67 -13.17
N ASP A 112 4.37 -9.10 -13.10
CA ASP A 112 3.23 -8.35 -13.66
C ASP A 112 3.00 -7.02 -12.92
N LEU A 113 3.45 -6.94 -11.68
CA LEU A 113 3.36 -5.74 -10.84
C LEU A 113 4.71 -5.02 -10.68
N ALA A 114 5.72 -5.37 -11.46
CA ALA A 114 7.06 -4.77 -11.34
C ALA A 114 7.00 -3.23 -11.44
N GLY A 115 7.69 -2.53 -10.53
CA GLY A 115 7.68 -1.06 -10.47
C GLY A 115 6.38 -0.45 -9.95
N SER A 116 5.57 -1.21 -9.20
CA SER A 116 4.31 -0.75 -8.63
C SER A 116 4.41 -0.43 -7.13
N ILE A 117 3.61 0.55 -6.69
CA ILE A 117 3.43 0.92 -5.28
C ILE A 117 1.94 0.92 -5.00
N ILE A 118 1.52 0.07 -4.07
CA ILE A 118 0.13 -0.25 -3.80
C ILE A 118 -0.13 -0.06 -2.30
N ASP A 119 -1.23 0.60 -1.96
CA ASP A 119 -1.69 0.76 -0.58
C ASP A 119 -2.46 -0.49 -0.14
N CYS A 120 -2.09 -1.03 1.00
CA CYS A 120 -2.67 -2.28 1.47
C CYS A 120 -2.80 -2.32 2.99
N GLU A 121 -3.69 -3.19 3.44
CA GLU A 121 -3.81 -3.58 4.84
C GLU A 121 -3.27 -5.01 5.01
N TYR A 122 -2.30 -5.18 5.88
CA TYR A 122 -1.76 -6.50 6.23
C TYR A 122 -2.51 -7.06 7.43
N VAL A 123 -3.32 -8.07 7.18
CA VAL A 123 -4.16 -8.74 8.18
C VAL A 123 -3.51 -10.05 8.58
N LEU A 124 -3.05 -10.14 9.81
CA LEU A 124 -2.37 -11.33 10.35
C LEU A 124 -3.34 -12.38 10.83
N LYS A 125 -4.47 -11.95 11.39
CA LYS A 125 -5.44 -12.82 12.05
C LYS A 125 -6.86 -12.56 11.56
N ASP A 126 -7.66 -13.61 11.50
CA ASP A 126 -9.09 -13.49 11.31
C ASP A 126 -9.82 -13.10 12.62
N LYS A 127 -11.15 -13.02 12.56
CA LYS A 127 -11.99 -12.66 13.71
C LYS A 127 -11.96 -13.70 14.83
N GLU A 128 -11.67 -14.95 14.50
CA GLU A 128 -11.55 -16.08 15.41
C GLU A 128 -10.13 -16.23 16.00
N GLY A 129 -9.18 -15.39 15.57
CA GLY A 129 -7.79 -15.41 16.02
C GLY A 129 -6.88 -16.36 15.22
N GLY A 130 -7.39 -16.98 14.17
CA GLY A 130 -6.63 -17.82 13.25
C GLY A 130 -5.64 -16.99 12.41
N ASN A 131 -4.47 -17.53 12.10
CA ASN A 131 -3.48 -16.85 11.26
C ASN A 131 -3.87 -16.96 9.79
N ILE A 132 -4.06 -15.82 9.11
CA ILE A 132 -4.44 -15.76 7.69
C ILE A 132 -3.37 -15.14 6.80
N ASN A 133 -2.51 -14.23 7.32
CA ASN A 133 -1.47 -13.55 6.56
C ASN A 133 -1.95 -12.98 5.21
N LEU A 134 -3.00 -12.17 5.25
CA LEU A 134 -3.67 -11.65 4.07
C LEU A 134 -3.24 -10.22 3.77
N LEU A 135 -2.96 -9.92 2.50
CA LEU A 135 -2.80 -8.54 2.00
C LEU A 135 -4.07 -8.13 1.27
N LEU A 136 -4.75 -7.11 1.81
CA LEU A 136 -5.90 -6.49 1.19
C LEU A 136 -5.45 -5.22 0.46
N LEU A 137 -5.41 -5.27 -0.85
CA LEU A 137 -5.02 -4.15 -1.71
C LEU A 137 -6.26 -3.28 -1.93
N PHE A 138 -6.18 -1.97 -1.65
CA PHE A 138 -7.34 -1.08 -1.77
C PHE A 138 -7.08 0.19 -2.55
N ASP A 139 -5.80 0.56 -2.81
CA ASP A 139 -5.46 1.68 -3.69
C ASP A 139 -4.13 1.43 -4.39
N ILE A 140 -3.94 2.04 -5.57
CA ILE A 140 -2.71 1.96 -6.37
C ILE A 140 -2.19 3.36 -6.62
N TYR A 141 -0.92 3.61 -6.28
CA TYR A 141 -0.27 4.90 -6.50
C TYR A 141 0.59 4.91 -7.76
N PHE A 142 1.32 3.84 -7.97
CA PHE A 142 2.13 3.62 -9.17
C PHE A 142 1.88 2.22 -9.70
N PHE A 143 1.71 2.12 -11.00
CA PHE A 143 1.56 0.86 -11.71
C PHE A 143 2.58 0.79 -12.85
N ASN A 144 3.47 -0.21 -12.81
CA ASN A 144 4.56 -0.37 -13.78
C ASN A 144 5.37 0.93 -13.98
N GLY A 145 5.68 1.64 -12.91
CA GLY A 145 6.41 2.91 -12.92
C GLY A 145 5.61 4.14 -13.32
N LEU A 146 4.34 4.01 -13.70
CA LEU A 146 3.45 5.11 -14.06
C LEU A 146 2.67 5.62 -12.86
N ASP A 147 2.64 6.94 -12.65
CA ASP A 147 1.81 7.57 -11.62
C ASP A 147 0.33 7.49 -11.99
N VAL A 148 -0.43 6.74 -11.20
CA VAL A 148 -1.88 6.53 -11.40
C VAL A 148 -2.75 7.18 -10.32
N ARG A 149 -2.17 7.92 -9.36
CA ARG A 149 -2.87 8.52 -8.22
C ARG A 149 -4.02 9.46 -8.59
N LYS A 150 -3.98 10.04 -9.78
CA LYS A 150 -5.03 10.94 -10.29
C LYS A 150 -6.11 10.20 -11.08
N ARG A 151 -5.97 8.90 -11.29
CA ARG A 151 -6.99 8.10 -12.01
C ARG A 151 -8.16 7.78 -11.08
N ILE A 152 -9.34 7.66 -11.66
CA ILE A 152 -10.55 7.27 -10.92
C ILE A 152 -10.42 5.79 -10.53
N LEU A 153 -10.63 5.49 -9.24
CA LEU A 153 -10.48 4.13 -8.69
C LEU A 153 -11.51 3.14 -9.27
N ASN A 154 -12.77 3.59 -9.43
CA ASN A 154 -13.85 2.78 -10.03
C ASN A 154 -14.19 3.33 -11.41
N ARG A 155 -13.69 2.70 -12.45
CA ARG A 155 -14.21 2.88 -13.81
C ARG A 155 -15.19 1.75 -14.11
N SER A 156 -16.30 2.09 -14.79
CA SER A 156 -17.17 1.08 -15.38
C SER A 156 -16.38 0.27 -16.43
N GLU A 157 -16.79 -0.96 -16.71
CA GLU A 157 -16.18 -1.77 -17.78
C GLU A 157 -16.21 -1.06 -19.14
N GLU A 158 -17.21 -0.21 -19.38
CA GLU A 158 -17.35 0.59 -20.60
C GLU A 158 -16.28 1.69 -20.68
N GLU A 159 -15.99 2.36 -19.56
CA GLU A 159 -14.91 3.35 -19.49
C GLU A 159 -13.51 2.71 -19.60
N LEU A 160 -13.33 1.48 -19.11
CA LEU A 160 -12.09 0.72 -19.27
C LEU A 160 -11.87 0.28 -20.73
N LYS A 161 -12.94 -0.03 -21.46
CA LYS A 161 -12.88 -0.38 -22.89
C LYS A 161 -12.65 0.83 -23.78
N ALA A 162 -13.09 2.02 -23.37
CA ALA A 162 -12.90 3.28 -24.10
C ALA A 162 -11.46 3.83 -23.99
N VAL A 163 -10.74 3.46 -22.95
CA VAL A 163 -9.30 3.77 -22.77
C VAL A 163 -8.52 2.56 -23.26
N GLY A 164 -8.31 2.46 -24.57
CA GLY A 164 -7.49 1.40 -25.16
C GLY A 164 -6.09 1.31 -24.52
N PRO A 165 -5.39 0.18 -24.65
CA PRO A 165 -4.03 0.01 -24.11
C PRO A 165 -3.10 0.99 -24.82
N GLY A 166 -2.80 2.12 -24.19
CA GLY A 166 -1.77 3.03 -24.70
C GLY A 166 -2.08 4.53 -24.73
N ASN A 167 -2.98 5.05 -23.91
CA ASN A 167 -3.07 6.51 -23.65
C ASN A 167 -2.93 6.83 -22.17
#